data_f9186826881bfeae8b5d2d2ce63a03f7
#
_entry.id   f9186826881bfeae8b5d2d2ce63a03f7
#
_cell.length_a   1.000
_cell.length_b   1.000
_cell.length_c   1.000
_cell.angle_alpha   90.00
_cell.angle_beta   90.00
_cell.angle_gamma   90.00
#
_symmetry.space_group_name_H-M   'P 1'
#
loop_
_entity.id
_entity.type
_entity.pdbx_description
1 polymer ?
#
loop_
_entity_poly.entity_id
_entity_poly.type
_entity_poly.pdbx_seq_one_letter_code
_entity_poly.pdbx_strand_id
1 'polypeptide(L)'
;MLEGVEVKLNTDFFDDREKWMDIADKIIFTGMIDQYFDYCYGELEYRGLNFEFETLDMENYQANAVINYTDAETPFTRIIEHKHFESSESPKTIITREYPKTWSKGEEAY
;
A
#
# COMPACT_ATOMS: atom_id res chain seq x y z
N MET A 1 9.91 14.27 7.91
CA MET A 1 9.17 13.27 8.70
C MET A 1 10.09 12.26 9.38
N LEU A 2 11.24 11.90 8.80
CA LEU A 2 12.21 10.94 9.37
C LEU A 2 13.48 11.60 9.95
N GLU A 3 13.43 12.89 10.29
CA GLU A 3 14.54 13.59 10.92
C GLU A 3 14.83 12.99 12.31
N GLY A 4 16.09 12.61 12.56
CA GLY A 4 16.51 11.94 13.79
C GLY A 4 16.21 10.44 13.86
N VAL A 5 15.67 9.84 12.79
CA VAL A 5 15.40 8.40 12.72
C VAL A 5 16.45 7.71 11.86
N GLU A 6 17.07 6.65 12.38
CA GLU A 6 17.95 5.79 11.57
C GLU A 6 17.09 4.94 10.63
N VAL A 7 17.37 5.02 9.32
CA VAL A 7 16.68 4.24 8.29
C VAL A 7 17.66 3.25 7.66
N LYS A 8 17.31 1.97 7.69
CA LYS A 8 18.07 0.90 7.03
C LYS A 8 17.27 0.37 5.83
N LEU A 9 17.79 0.63 4.63
CA LEU A 9 17.21 0.08 3.39
C LEU A 9 17.81 -1.29 3.07
N ASN A 10 17.10 -2.08 2.26
CA ASN A 10 17.51 -3.43 1.85
C ASN A 10 17.85 -4.34 3.02
N THR A 11 17.08 -4.21 4.11
CA THR A 11 17.26 -4.97 5.34
C THR A 11 15.96 -5.69 5.65
N ASP A 12 15.98 -7.02 5.61
CA ASP A 12 14.84 -7.83 6.03
C ASP A 12 14.88 -8.02 7.55
N PHE A 13 13.74 -7.89 8.20
CA PHE A 13 13.60 -8.11 9.63
C PHE A 13 14.00 -9.53 10.04
N PHE A 14 13.70 -10.52 9.18
CA PHE A 14 13.95 -11.93 9.47
C PHE A 14 15.40 -12.36 9.26
N ASP A 15 16.24 -11.56 8.58
CA ASP A 15 17.67 -11.85 8.42
C ASP A 15 18.42 -11.82 9.76
N ASP A 16 17.96 -11.01 10.74
CA ASP A 16 18.62 -10.86 12.03
C ASP A 16 17.61 -10.48 13.13
N ARG A 17 16.50 -11.24 13.19
CA ARG A 17 15.37 -10.98 14.08
C ARG A 17 15.76 -10.80 15.54
N GLU A 18 16.66 -11.67 16.06
CA GLU A 18 17.09 -11.62 17.45
C GLU A 18 17.77 -10.29 17.78
N LYS A 19 18.64 -9.82 16.92
CA LYS A 19 19.32 -8.52 17.09
C LYS A 19 18.32 -7.36 17.13
N TRP A 20 17.32 -7.35 16.24
CA TRP A 20 16.31 -6.29 16.24
C TRP A 20 15.45 -6.31 17.49
N MET A 21 15.17 -7.51 18.02
CA MET A 21 14.45 -7.69 19.29
C MET A 21 15.27 -7.21 20.49
N ASP A 22 16.59 -7.36 20.45
CA ASP A 22 17.48 -6.98 21.56
C ASP A 22 17.73 -5.47 21.67
N ILE A 23 17.73 -4.76 20.53
CA ILE A 23 18.04 -3.31 20.51
C ILE A 23 16.83 -2.42 20.68
N ALA A 24 15.61 -2.94 20.60
CA ALA A 24 14.39 -2.15 20.61
C ALA A 24 13.52 -2.48 21.83
N ASP A 25 13.11 -1.46 22.56
CA ASP A 25 12.14 -1.60 23.67
C ASP A 25 10.76 -2.02 23.16
N LYS A 26 10.40 -1.65 21.94
CA LYS A 26 9.16 -2.01 21.27
C LYS A 26 9.38 -2.14 19.77
N ILE A 27 8.72 -3.11 19.17
CA ILE A 27 8.72 -3.34 17.72
C ILE A 27 7.31 -3.17 17.19
N ILE A 28 7.19 -2.40 16.10
CA ILE A 28 5.98 -2.31 15.30
C ILE A 28 6.29 -3.02 13.99
N PHE A 29 5.79 -4.25 13.87
CA PHE A 29 5.96 -5.05 12.67
C PHE A 29 4.78 -4.80 11.72
N THR A 30 5.07 -4.39 10.50
CA THR A 30 4.06 -4.05 9.48
C THR A 30 4.02 -5.06 8.31
N GLY A 31 4.81 -6.14 8.40
CA GLY A 31 4.79 -7.23 7.43
C GLY A 31 3.67 -8.24 7.68
N MET A 32 3.75 -9.38 7.00
CA MET A 32 2.75 -10.45 7.09
C MET A 32 2.77 -11.10 8.48
N ILE A 33 1.61 -11.08 9.15
CA ILE A 33 1.52 -11.54 10.54
C ILE A 33 1.77 -13.04 10.69
N ASP A 34 1.33 -13.84 9.74
CA ASP A 34 1.58 -15.29 9.72
C ASP A 34 3.07 -15.61 9.56
N GLN A 35 3.80 -14.84 8.76
CA GLN A 35 5.25 -14.93 8.64
C GLN A 35 5.94 -14.57 9.97
N TYR A 36 5.46 -13.54 10.68
CA TYR A 36 6.00 -13.16 11.99
C TYR A 36 5.93 -14.31 13.01
N PHE A 37 4.89 -15.12 12.94
CA PHE A 37 4.68 -16.29 13.79
C PHE A 37 5.12 -17.62 13.14
N ASP A 38 6.02 -17.55 12.14
CA ASP A 38 6.59 -18.72 11.47
C ASP A 38 5.53 -19.68 10.91
N TYR A 39 4.40 -19.14 10.47
CA TYR A 39 3.26 -19.88 9.91
C TYR A 39 2.72 -21.00 10.83
N CYS A 40 2.85 -20.85 12.16
CA CYS A 40 2.52 -21.88 13.14
C CYS A 40 1.04 -22.33 13.11
N TYR A 41 0.15 -21.53 12.55
CA TYR A 41 -1.27 -21.86 12.31
C TYR A 41 -1.62 -21.98 10.82
N GLY A 42 -0.63 -22.05 9.94
CA GLY A 42 -0.78 -22.03 8.51
C GLY A 42 -0.68 -20.64 7.89
N GLU A 43 -0.74 -20.58 6.57
CA GLU A 43 -0.69 -19.33 5.81
C GLU A 43 -2.07 -18.65 5.82
N LEU A 44 -2.08 -17.32 5.94
CA LEU A 44 -3.29 -16.52 5.78
C LEU A 44 -3.56 -16.20 4.31
N GLU A 45 -4.81 -15.98 3.98
CA GLU A 45 -5.21 -15.47 2.68
C GLU A 45 -5.17 -13.93 2.70
N TYR A 46 -4.41 -13.36 1.79
CA TYR A 46 -4.30 -11.93 1.58
C TYR A 46 -5.11 -11.47 0.35
N ARG A 47 -5.26 -10.17 0.20
CA ARG A 47 -5.80 -9.56 -1.02
C ARG A 47 -4.65 -8.95 -1.81
N GLY A 48 -4.80 -8.92 -3.13
CA GLY A 48 -3.93 -8.18 -4.03
C GLY A 48 -4.70 -7.07 -4.71
N LEU A 49 -3.97 -6.09 -5.23
CA LEU A 49 -4.51 -5.02 -6.05
C LEU A 49 -3.78 -4.95 -7.39
N ASN A 50 -4.54 -4.62 -8.45
CA ASN A 50 -3.98 -4.11 -9.68
C ASN A 50 -4.28 -2.62 -9.77
N PHE A 51 -3.30 -1.85 -10.24
CA PHE A 51 -3.40 -0.41 -10.40
C PHE A 51 -3.35 -0.05 -11.87
N GLU A 52 -4.32 0.75 -12.32
CA GLU A 52 -4.32 1.36 -13.64
C GLU A 52 -4.14 2.86 -13.49
N PHE A 53 -3.08 3.39 -14.13
CA PHE A 53 -2.76 4.80 -14.13
C PHE A 53 -3.22 5.44 -15.44
N GLU A 54 -3.90 6.58 -15.34
CA GLU A 54 -4.34 7.35 -16.50
C GLU A 54 -4.02 8.83 -16.30
N THR A 55 -3.42 9.44 -17.33
CA THR A 55 -3.21 10.89 -17.37
C THR A 55 -4.33 11.52 -18.20
N LEU A 56 -5.09 12.42 -17.59
CA LEU A 56 -6.21 13.11 -18.21
C LEU A 56 -5.85 14.55 -18.56
N ASP A 57 -6.26 15.01 -19.72
CA ASP A 57 -6.08 16.38 -20.20
C ASP A 57 -7.22 17.27 -19.67
N MET A 58 -7.35 17.31 -18.36
CA MET A 58 -8.30 18.12 -17.60
C MET A 58 -7.72 18.47 -16.24
N GLU A 59 -8.12 19.63 -15.74
CA GLU A 59 -7.59 20.14 -14.46
C GLU A 59 -8.05 19.31 -13.25
N ASN A 60 -9.27 18.81 -13.28
CA ASN A 60 -9.89 18.13 -12.16
C ASN A 60 -10.86 17.06 -12.65
N TYR A 61 -10.69 15.84 -12.14
CA TYR A 61 -11.52 14.69 -12.49
C TYR A 61 -12.67 14.48 -11.50
N GLN A 62 -12.37 14.44 -10.21
CA GLN A 62 -13.33 14.08 -9.17
C GLN A 62 -13.41 15.05 -7.99
N ALA A 63 -12.60 16.11 -7.97
CA ALA A 63 -12.52 17.14 -6.93
C ALA A 63 -12.14 16.64 -5.52
N ASN A 64 -11.78 15.38 -5.36
CA ASN A 64 -11.35 14.76 -4.10
C ASN A 64 -10.16 13.85 -4.37
N ALA A 65 -9.27 13.73 -3.37
CA ALA A 65 -8.10 12.86 -3.49
C ALA A 65 -8.50 11.38 -3.68
N VAL A 66 -9.55 10.93 -3.01
CA VAL A 66 -10.00 9.53 -3.05
C VAL A 66 -11.52 9.45 -3.08
N ILE A 67 -12.06 8.64 -3.99
CA ILE A 67 -13.47 8.22 -4.01
C ILE A 67 -13.53 6.70 -4.01
N ASN A 68 -14.27 6.12 -3.06
CA ASN A 68 -14.53 4.69 -2.99
C ASN A 68 -15.85 4.36 -3.69
N TYR A 69 -15.87 3.23 -4.41
CA TYR A 69 -17.03 2.69 -5.10
C TYR A 69 -17.46 1.41 -4.38
N THR A 70 -18.71 1.33 -4.01
CA THR A 70 -19.27 0.24 -3.20
C THR A 70 -20.36 -0.54 -3.93
N ASP A 71 -20.72 -0.13 -5.16
CA ASP A 71 -21.68 -0.84 -5.98
C ASP A 71 -21.03 -2.07 -6.66
N ALA A 72 -21.86 -3.06 -6.98
CA ALA A 72 -21.38 -4.31 -7.58
C ALA A 72 -21.11 -4.20 -9.10
N GLU A 73 -21.50 -3.11 -9.74
CA GLU A 73 -21.38 -2.92 -11.18
C GLU A 73 -20.03 -2.30 -11.55
N THR A 74 -19.43 -1.53 -10.63
CA THR A 74 -18.13 -0.91 -10.82
C THR A 74 -17.01 -1.93 -10.58
N PRO A 75 -16.11 -2.19 -11.55
CA PRO A 75 -15.11 -3.24 -11.44
C PRO A 75 -13.90 -2.86 -10.55
N PHE A 76 -13.76 -1.60 -10.19
CA PHE A 76 -12.71 -1.08 -9.31
C PHE A 76 -13.31 -0.61 -7.97
N THR A 77 -12.52 -0.68 -6.92
CA THR A 77 -12.97 -0.32 -5.57
C THR A 77 -12.76 1.15 -5.24
N ARG A 78 -11.84 1.82 -5.97
CA ARG A 78 -11.46 3.19 -5.66
C ARG A 78 -10.83 3.88 -6.87
N ILE A 79 -11.00 5.21 -6.92
CA ILE A 79 -10.22 6.10 -7.77
C ILE A 79 -9.47 7.08 -6.89
N ILE A 80 -8.16 7.21 -7.15
CA ILE A 80 -7.26 8.17 -6.50
C ILE A 80 -6.91 9.25 -7.52
N GLU A 81 -7.12 10.52 -7.19
CA GLU A 81 -6.65 11.67 -7.96
C GLU A 81 -5.49 12.32 -7.21
N HIS A 82 -4.26 12.04 -7.65
CA HIS A 82 -3.03 12.29 -6.87
C HIS A 82 -2.77 13.75 -6.55
N LYS A 83 -3.10 14.67 -7.47
CA LYS A 83 -2.83 16.10 -7.27
C LYS A 83 -3.44 16.71 -6.00
N HIS A 84 -4.54 16.13 -5.51
CA HIS A 84 -5.23 16.63 -4.33
C HIS A 84 -4.52 16.34 -3.00
N PHE A 85 -3.58 15.38 -2.98
CA PHE A 85 -2.76 15.13 -1.79
C PHE A 85 -1.74 16.23 -1.54
N GLU A 86 -1.25 16.88 -2.61
CA GLU A 86 -0.20 17.88 -2.53
C GLU A 86 -0.71 19.30 -2.89
N SER A 87 -2.02 19.45 -3.13
CA SER A 87 -2.64 20.70 -3.59
C SER A 87 -1.91 21.27 -4.82
N SER A 88 -1.52 20.39 -5.74
CA SER A 88 -0.79 20.75 -6.94
C SER A 88 -1.70 21.42 -7.97
N GLU A 89 -1.28 22.55 -8.49
CA GLU A 89 -1.92 23.22 -9.63
C GLU A 89 -1.30 22.72 -10.93
N SER A 90 -2.09 22.02 -11.75
CA SER A 90 -1.69 21.52 -13.05
C SER A 90 -2.91 21.51 -13.99
N PRO A 91 -2.74 21.84 -15.29
CA PRO A 91 -3.81 21.73 -16.27
C PRO A 91 -4.20 20.28 -16.59
N LYS A 92 -3.40 19.31 -16.13
CA LYS A 92 -3.65 17.87 -16.28
C LYS A 92 -3.73 17.21 -14.91
N THR A 93 -4.41 16.08 -14.85
CA THR A 93 -4.49 15.26 -13.65
C THR A 93 -4.12 13.81 -13.94
N ILE A 94 -3.60 13.12 -12.91
CA ILE A 94 -3.33 11.68 -12.95
C ILE A 94 -4.28 11.01 -11.98
N ILE A 95 -4.99 10.01 -12.48
CA ILE A 95 -5.83 9.14 -11.66
C ILE A 95 -5.27 7.73 -11.63
N THR A 96 -5.55 7.04 -10.53
CA THR A 96 -5.29 5.60 -10.37
C THR A 96 -6.61 4.90 -10.04
N ARG A 97 -6.94 3.85 -10.80
CA ARG A 97 -8.03 2.93 -10.46
C ARG A 97 -7.47 1.70 -9.78
N GLU A 98 -8.04 1.30 -8.64
CA GLU A 98 -7.64 0.12 -7.88
C GLU A 98 -8.62 -1.03 -8.14
N TYR A 99 -8.12 -2.12 -8.73
CA TYR A 99 -8.90 -3.33 -8.99
C TYR A 99 -8.52 -4.41 -8.00
N PRO A 100 -9.49 -4.99 -7.26
CA PRO A 100 -9.21 -6.11 -6.38
C PRO A 100 -8.84 -7.35 -7.19
N LYS A 101 -7.82 -8.08 -6.74
CA LYS A 101 -7.46 -9.38 -7.29
C LYS A 101 -7.23 -10.41 -6.20
N THR A 102 -7.29 -11.68 -6.58
CA THR A 102 -6.83 -12.75 -5.71
C THR A 102 -5.32 -12.64 -5.56
N TRP A 103 -4.85 -12.69 -4.33
CA TRP A 103 -3.42 -12.70 -4.03
C TRP A 103 -2.84 -14.10 -4.26
N SER A 104 -1.60 -14.17 -4.71
CA SER A 104 -0.82 -15.40 -4.84
C SER A 104 0.49 -15.26 -4.07
N LYS A 105 0.98 -16.37 -3.51
CA LYS A 105 2.24 -16.39 -2.75
C LYS A 105 3.41 -15.86 -3.59
N GLY A 106 4.16 -14.93 -3.00
CA GLY A 106 5.26 -14.25 -3.67
C GLY A 106 4.88 -12.92 -4.33
N GLU A 107 3.59 -12.59 -4.39
CA GLU A 107 3.13 -11.26 -4.74
C GLU A 107 3.10 -10.35 -3.50
N GLU A 108 3.08 -9.04 -3.72
CA GLU A 108 2.87 -8.07 -2.64
C GLU A 108 1.45 -8.23 -2.08
N ALA A 109 1.35 -8.40 -0.76
CA ALA A 109 0.08 -8.49 -0.05
C ALA A 109 -0.44 -7.08 0.28
N TYR A 110 -1.77 -6.91 0.20
CA TYR A 110 -2.43 -5.65 0.51
C TYR A 110 -3.37 -5.82 1.70
#